data_fc20044f11adb066dae2fd98033588c7
#
_entry.id   fc20044f11adb066dae2fd98033588c7
#
_cell.length_a   1.000
_cell.length_b   1.000
_cell.length_c   1.000
_cell.angle_alpha   90.00
_cell.angle_beta   90.00
_cell.angle_gamma   90.00
#
_symmetry.space_group_name_H-M   'P 1'
#
loop_
_entity.id
_entity.type
_entity.pdbx_description
1 polymer ?
#
loop_
_entity_poly.entity_id
_entity_poly.type
_entity_poly.pdbx_seq_one_letter_code
_entity_poly.pdbx_strand_id
1 'polypeptide(L)'
;PVRVQVRMAGGEKAIFHAAEGQEDDREAGRRAVAQWNAGKNDCVIGIAASGRTPYVLAALDEAKKEGAYTALISSNPVADGTADSCIYLATGAEVLTGSTRMKAGTAAKMVLNMITTTAFLKLGRTFGNRMCYIQASNEKLKNRIVQTLSESCGISTQSAAKLLADCDGEAAVALTAG
;
A
#
# COMPACT_ATOMS: atom_id res chain seq x y z
N PRO A 1 7.04 -9.26 9.86
CA PRO A 1 7.16 -7.96 9.18
C PRO A 1 6.02 -7.80 8.18
N VAL A 2 5.40 -6.60 8.16
CA VAL A 2 4.39 -6.28 7.15
C VAL A 2 5.05 -6.25 5.78
N ARG A 3 4.55 -7.06 4.85
CA ARG A 3 5.00 -7.05 3.46
C ARG A 3 3.87 -6.51 2.58
N VAL A 4 4.19 -5.54 1.74
CA VAL A 4 3.31 -5.10 0.66
C VAL A 4 3.84 -5.69 -0.63
N GLN A 5 3.00 -6.41 -1.35
CA GLN A 5 3.31 -6.98 -2.65
C GLN A 5 2.31 -6.49 -3.68
N VAL A 6 2.74 -6.38 -4.92
CA VAL A 6 1.89 -5.91 -6.03
C VAL A 6 1.96 -6.92 -7.16
N ARG A 7 0.82 -7.18 -7.78
CA ARG A 7 0.69 -7.88 -9.05
C ARG A 7 -0.25 -7.10 -9.96
N MET A 8 0.02 -7.19 -11.23
CA MET A 8 -0.84 -6.60 -12.25
C MET A 8 -1.07 -7.61 -13.37
N ALA A 9 -2.19 -7.49 -14.05
CA ALA A 9 -2.45 -8.26 -15.25
C ALA A 9 -1.32 -8.04 -16.26
N GLY A 10 -0.83 -9.13 -16.87
CA GLY A 10 0.32 -9.09 -17.76
C GLY A 10 1.70 -9.08 -17.07
N GLY A 11 1.75 -9.01 -15.73
CA GLY A 11 2.98 -9.06 -14.94
C GLY A 11 3.94 -7.89 -15.19
N GLU A 12 5.21 -8.07 -14.87
CA GLU A 12 6.23 -7.02 -14.97
C GLU A 12 6.39 -6.43 -16.38
N LYS A 13 6.19 -7.22 -17.41
CA LYS A 13 6.27 -6.75 -18.80
C LYS A 13 5.22 -5.67 -19.10
N ALA A 14 4.05 -5.75 -18.46
CA ALA A 14 2.98 -4.79 -18.65
C ALA A 14 3.29 -3.39 -18.08
N ILE A 15 4.34 -3.25 -17.26
CA ILE A 15 4.82 -1.96 -16.76
C ILE A 15 5.42 -1.13 -17.91
N PHE A 16 6.08 -1.80 -18.87
CA PHE A 16 6.83 -1.15 -19.93
C PHE A 16 6.14 -1.24 -21.31
N HIS A 17 5.31 -2.25 -21.50
CA HIS A 17 4.64 -2.53 -22.76
C HIS A 17 3.16 -2.81 -22.55
N ALA A 18 2.30 -2.26 -23.40
CA ALA A 18 0.88 -2.57 -23.36
C ALA A 18 0.67 -4.08 -23.53
N ALA A 19 -0.08 -4.67 -22.63
CA ALA A 19 -0.39 -6.11 -22.62
C ALA A 19 -1.92 -6.26 -22.74
N GLU A 20 -2.41 -6.21 -23.99
CA GLU A 20 -3.84 -6.34 -24.27
C GLU A 20 -4.38 -7.73 -23.90
N GLY A 21 -5.64 -7.80 -23.48
CA GLY A 21 -6.33 -9.04 -23.11
C GLY A 21 -5.90 -9.68 -21.79
N GLN A 22 -4.85 -9.19 -21.13
CA GLN A 22 -4.38 -9.76 -19.85
C GLN A 22 -5.36 -9.52 -18.70
N GLU A 23 -6.16 -8.47 -18.78
CA GLU A 23 -7.19 -8.16 -17.78
C GLU A 23 -8.34 -9.17 -17.80
N ASP A 24 -8.53 -9.92 -18.90
CA ASP A 24 -9.56 -10.94 -19.06
C ASP A 24 -9.12 -12.33 -18.57
N ASP A 25 -7.81 -12.53 -18.32
CA ASP A 25 -7.27 -13.82 -17.86
C ASP A 25 -7.57 -14.08 -16.38
N ARG A 26 -8.69 -14.75 -16.12
CA ARG A 26 -9.13 -15.15 -14.76
C ARG A 26 -8.15 -16.12 -14.11
N GLU A 27 -7.56 -17.04 -14.87
CA GLU A 27 -6.64 -18.04 -14.35
C GLU A 27 -5.30 -17.41 -13.93
N ALA A 28 -4.81 -16.41 -14.65
CA ALA A 28 -3.66 -15.63 -14.23
C ALA A 28 -3.95 -14.89 -12.91
N GLY A 29 -5.16 -14.37 -12.74
CA GLY A 29 -5.58 -13.74 -11.47
C GLY A 29 -5.53 -14.70 -10.29
N ARG A 30 -6.08 -15.93 -10.43
CA ARG A 30 -6.02 -16.98 -9.40
C ARG A 30 -4.58 -17.38 -9.09
N ARG A 31 -3.79 -17.67 -10.13
CA ARG A 31 -2.37 -18.04 -9.95
C ARG A 31 -1.56 -16.98 -9.24
N ALA A 32 -1.84 -15.70 -9.48
CA ALA A 32 -1.14 -14.60 -8.82
C ALA A 32 -1.32 -14.63 -7.30
N VAL A 33 -2.50 -14.95 -6.79
CA VAL A 33 -2.80 -15.08 -5.35
C VAL A 33 -2.26 -16.39 -4.80
N ALA A 34 -2.48 -17.50 -5.48
CA ALA A 34 -2.00 -18.81 -5.04
C ALA A 34 -0.48 -18.84 -4.80
N GLN A 35 0.29 -18.14 -5.65
CA GLN A 35 1.75 -18.00 -5.49
C GLN A 35 2.18 -17.25 -4.22
N TRP A 36 1.29 -16.46 -3.62
CA TRP A 36 1.60 -15.74 -2.38
C TRP A 36 1.33 -16.55 -1.12
N ASN A 37 0.59 -17.67 -1.22
CA ASN A 37 0.06 -18.41 -0.09
C ASN A 37 -0.69 -17.46 0.87
N ALA A 38 -1.50 -16.55 0.30
CA ALA A 38 -2.29 -15.63 1.08
C ALA A 38 -3.25 -16.40 2.00
N GLY A 39 -3.43 -15.96 3.24
CA GLY A 39 -4.25 -16.65 4.21
C GLY A 39 -4.88 -15.70 5.22
N LYS A 40 -5.41 -16.23 6.31
CA LYS A 40 -6.21 -15.53 7.33
C LYS A 40 -5.57 -14.27 7.94
N ASN A 41 -4.28 -14.11 7.81
CA ASN A 41 -3.54 -12.94 8.34
C ASN A 41 -3.24 -11.91 7.25
N ASP A 42 -3.70 -12.16 6.03
CA ASP A 42 -3.40 -11.31 4.87
C ASP A 42 -4.65 -10.59 4.40
N CYS A 43 -4.42 -9.48 3.69
CA CYS A 43 -5.46 -8.74 3.00
C CYS A 43 -5.08 -8.60 1.52
N VAL A 44 -5.97 -9.03 0.64
CA VAL A 44 -5.82 -8.88 -0.81
C VAL A 44 -6.72 -7.76 -1.30
N ILE A 45 -6.12 -6.72 -1.86
CA ILE A 45 -6.84 -5.55 -2.36
C ILE A 45 -6.85 -5.60 -3.88
N GLY A 46 -8.02 -5.84 -4.46
CA GLY A 46 -8.26 -5.71 -5.87
C GLY A 46 -8.47 -4.25 -6.27
N ILE A 47 -7.90 -3.84 -7.39
CA ILE A 47 -8.05 -2.48 -7.93
C ILE A 47 -8.56 -2.60 -9.36
N ALA A 48 -9.78 -2.16 -9.59
CA ALA A 48 -10.39 -2.17 -10.90
C ALA A 48 -11.34 -0.97 -11.03
N ALA A 49 -11.01 0.01 -11.85
CA ALA A 49 -11.83 1.21 -12.01
C ALA A 49 -13.27 0.86 -12.44
N SER A 50 -13.45 -0.14 -13.30
CA SER A 50 -14.76 -0.65 -13.70
C SER A 50 -15.47 -1.47 -12.62
N GLY A 51 -14.72 -2.00 -11.64
CA GLY A 51 -15.20 -2.98 -10.66
C GLY A 51 -15.46 -4.38 -11.24
N ARG A 52 -15.12 -4.63 -12.51
CA ARG A 52 -15.53 -5.86 -13.26
C ARG A 52 -14.39 -6.59 -13.95
N THR A 53 -13.13 -6.14 -13.79
CA THR A 53 -11.95 -6.76 -14.41
C THR A 53 -11.84 -8.24 -14.02
N PRO A 54 -11.94 -9.18 -14.97
CA PRO A 54 -11.99 -10.63 -14.68
C PRO A 54 -10.79 -11.13 -13.90
N TYR A 55 -9.59 -10.67 -14.25
CA TYR A 55 -8.34 -10.95 -13.51
C TYR A 55 -8.47 -10.60 -12.03
N VAL A 56 -8.94 -9.39 -11.72
CA VAL A 56 -9.05 -8.87 -10.34
C VAL A 56 -10.10 -9.65 -9.56
N LEU A 57 -11.27 -9.87 -10.15
CA LEU A 57 -12.34 -10.61 -9.47
C LEU A 57 -11.93 -12.06 -9.18
N ALA A 58 -11.26 -12.73 -10.13
CA ALA A 58 -10.75 -14.07 -9.91
C ALA A 58 -9.65 -14.14 -8.85
N ALA A 59 -8.80 -13.12 -8.76
CA ALA A 59 -7.81 -13.00 -7.68
C ALA A 59 -8.47 -12.85 -6.31
N LEU A 60 -9.51 -12.03 -6.19
CA LEU A 60 -10.27 -11.87 -4.93
C LEU A 60 -11.03 -13.16 -4.56
N ASP A 61 -11.65 -13.83 -5.51
CA ASP A 61 -12.31 -15.12 -5.29
C ASP A 61 -11.32 -16.16 -4.72
N GLU A 62 -10.12 -16.23 -5.26
CA GLU A 62 -9.08 -17.15 -4.79
C GLU A 62 -8.58 -16.77 -3.40
N ALA A 63 -8.31 -15.47 -3.15
CA ALA A 63 -7.91 -14.98 -1.86
C ALA A 63 -8.92 -15.31 -0.75
N LYS A 64 -10.21 -15.18 -1.06
CA LYS A 64 -11.30 -15.52 -0.13
C LYS A 64 -11.34 -17.01 0.19
N LYS A 65 -11.09 -17.89 -0.80
CA LYS A 65 -11.00 -19.35 -0.56
C LYS A 65 -9.83 -19.71 0.36
N GLU A 66 -8.70 -19.03 0.21
CA GLU A 66 -7.52 -19.20 1.07
C GLU A 66 -7.69 -18.54 2.46
N GLY A 67 -8.82 -17.90 2.71
CA GLY A 67 -9.18 -17.29 3.99
C GLY A 67 -8.59 -15.90 4.22
N ALA A 68 -8.03 -15.26 3.21
CA ALA A 68 -7.57 -13.88 3.30
C ALA A 68 -8.75 -12.91 3.28
N TYR A 69 -8.59 -11.78 3.96
CA TYR A 69 -9.55 -10.68 3.87
C TYR A 69 -9.46 -10.02 2.49
N THR A 70 -10.61 -9.72 1.89
CA THR A 70 -10.67 -9.17 0.54
C THR A 70 -11.23 -7.76 0.52
N ALA A 71 -10.64 -6.88 -0.28
CA ALA A 71 -11.16 -5.55 -0.55
C ALA A 71 -11.12 -5.24 -2.05
N LEU A 72 -12.12 -4.53 -2.54
CA LEU A 72 -12.17 -4.05 -3.92
C LEU A 72 -12.26 -2.53 -3.96
N ILE A 73 -11.33 -1.89 -4.65
CA ILE A 73 -11.36 -0.46 -4.95
C ILE A 73 -11.85 -0.28 -6.38
N SER A 74 -12.94 0.45 -6.55
CA SER A 74 -13.52 0.71 -7.88
C SER A 74 -14.04 2.14 -7.99
N SER A 75 -14.14 2.65 -9.24
CA SER A 75 -14.78 3.93 -9.55
C SER A 75 -16.20 3.77 -10.09
N ASN A 76 -16.74 2.55 -10.03
CA ASN A 76 -18.11 2.22 -10.37
C ASN A 76 -18.71 1.40 -9.23
N PRO A 77 -20.04 1.50 -9.01
CA PRO A 77 -20.73 0.63 -8.07
C PRO A 77 -20.52 -0.85 -8.43
N VAL A 78 -20.36 -1.67 -7.42
CA VAL A 78 -20.23 -3.13 -7.55
C VAL A 78 -21.30 -3.83 -6.73
N ALA A 79 -21.60 -5.08 -7.06
CA ALA A 79 -22.57 -5.86 -6.32
C ALA A 79 -22.10 -6.15 -4.89
N ASP A 80 -23.03 -6.22 -3.95
CA ASP A 80 -22.76 -6.66 -2.59
C ASP A 80 -22.18 -8.07 -2.58
N GLY A 81 -21.20 -8.28 -1.69
CA GLY A 81 -20.52 -9.59 -1.56
C GLY A 81 -19.41 -9.86 -2.58
N THR A 82 -19.12 -8.92 -3.49
CA THR A 82 -17.98 -9.03 -4.42
C THR A 82 -16.65 -9.16 -3.68
N ALA A 83 -16.51 -8.47 -2.55
CA ALA A 83 -15.39 -8.59 -1.61
C ALA A 83 -15.92 -8.36 -0.18
N ASP A 84 -15.11 -8.63 0.84
CA ASP A 84 -15.47 -8.35 2.23
C ASP A 84 -15.64 -6.85 2.48
N SER A 85 -14.88 -6.02 1.74
CA SER A 85 -15.07 -4.56 1.68
C SER A 85 -15.02 -4.06 0.24
N CYS A 86 -15.96 -3.19 -0.11
CA CYS A 86 -15.96 -2.51 -1.40
C CYS A 86 -15.82 -1.00 -1.19
N ILE A 87 -14.76 -0.41 -1.74
CA ILE A 87 -14.46 1.02 -1.65
C ILE A 87 -14.84 1.66 -2.99
N TYR A 88 -15.99 2.32 -2.99
CA TYR A 88 -16.46 3.03 -4.17
C TYR A 88 -15.93 4.45 -4.22
N LEU A 89 -15.21 4.77 -5.28
CA LEU A 89 -14.63 6.09 -5.56
C LEU A 89 -15.52 6.83 -6.57
N ALA A 90 -16.40 7.66 -6.11
CA ALA A 90 -17.35 8.40 -6.93
C ALA A 90 -16.67 9.53 -7.73
N THR A 91 -15.74 9.19 -8.61
CA THR A 91 -14.94 10.16 -9.39
C THR A 91 -15.68 10.76 -10.58
N GLY A 92 -16.80 10.18 -10.95
CA GLY A 92 -17.57 10.58 -12.14
C GLY A 92 -16.87 10.24 -13.46
N ALA A 93 -17.40 10.74 -14.57
CA ALA A 93 -16.86 10.46 -15.90
C ALA A 93 -15.49 11.09 -16.11
N GLU A 94 -14.60 10.37 -16.78
CA GLU A 94 -13.32 10.92 -17.24
C GLU A 94 -13.49 11.90 -18.39
N VAL A 95 -12.50 12.76 -18.60
CA VAL A 95 -12.48 13.68 -19.75
C VAL A 95 -12.50 12.91 -21.08
N LEU A 96 -11.72 11.83 -21.15
CA LEU A 96 -11.78 10.86 -22.23
C LEU A 96 -12.52 9.63 -21.71
N THR A 97 -13.69 9.34 -22.26
CA THR A 97 -14.53 8.22 -21.85
C THR A 97 -13.75 6.91 -21.85
N GLY A 98 -13.77 6.21 -20.71
CA GLY A 98 -13.06 4.93 -20.53
C GLY A 98 -11.58 5.03 -20.19
N SER A 99 -10.95 6.22 -20.28
CA SER A 99 -9.55 6.42 -19.92
C SER A 99 -9.39 6.73 -18.43
N THR A 100 -9.34 5.70 -17.59
CA THR A 100 -9.42 5.77 -16.11
C THR A 100 -8.11 6.17 -15.42
N ARG A 101 -7.12 6.66 -16.17
CA ARG A 101 -5.81 7.03 -15.63
C ARG A 101 -5.78 8.34 -14.85
N MET A 102 -6.77 9.22 -15.05
CA MET A 102 -6.79 10.56 -14.43
C MET A 102 -7.52 10.53 -13.07
N LYS A 103 -8.83 10.73 -13.05
CA LYS A 103 -9.58 10.83 -11.79
C LYS A 103 -9.61 9.52 -11.02
N ALA A 104 -9.97 8.43 -11.68
CA ALA A 104 -10.04 7.11 -11.05
C ALA A 104 -8.67 6.66 -10.55
N GLY A 105 -7.63 6.74 -11.38
CA GLY A 105 -6.26 6.38 -10.99
C GLY A 105 -5.72 7.23 -9.85
N THR A 106 -5.96 8.56 -9.88
CA THR A 106 -5.54 9.46 -8.80
C THR A 106 -6.26 9.15 -7.50
N ALA A 107 -7.57 8.93 -7.52
CA ALA A 107 -8.33 8.58 -6.33
C ALA A 107 -7.89 7.22 -5.75
N ALA A 108 -7.70 6.20 -6.59
CA ALA A 108 -7.19 4.90 -6.16
C ALA A 108 -5.81 5.03 -5.49
N LYS A 109 -4.88 5.78 -6.08
CA LYS A 109 -3.57 6.07 -5.50
C LYS A 109 -3.70 6.72 -4.11
N MET A 110 -4.60 7.70 -3.95
CA MET A 110 -4.82 8.34 -2.65
C MET A 110 -5.35 7.35 -1.61
N VAL A 111 -6.30 6.50 -1.97
CA VAL A 111 -6.85 5.48 -1.05
C VAL A 111 -5.77 4.48 -0.63
N LEU A 112 -4.94 4.00 -1.55
CA LEU A 112 -3.82 3.12 -1.22
C LEU A 112 -2.84 3.76 -0.24
N ASN A 113 -2.53 5.04 -0.43
CA ASN A 113 -1.70 5.79 0.50
C ASN A 113 -2.36 5.97 1.87
N MET A 114 -3.68 6.22 1.92
CA MET A 114 -4.43 6.28 3.19
C MET A 114 -4.39 4.93 3.92
N ILE A 115 -4.63 3.82 3.22
CA ILE A 115 -4.60 2.46 3.79
C ILE A 115 -3.22 2.17 4.38
N THR A 116 -2.16 2.34 3.61
CA THR A 116 -0.80 2.04 4.06
C THR A 116 -0.37 2.96 5.20
N THR A 117 -0.63 4.25 5.11
CA THR A 117 -0.33 5.21 6.17
C THR A 117 -1.06 4.86 7.47
N THR A 118 -2.37 4.56 7.38
CA THR A 118 -3.16 4.18 8.55
C THR A 118 -2.70 2.85 9.15
N ALA A 119 -2.33 1.89 8.32
CA ALA A 119 -1.79 0.61 8.80
C ALA A 119 -0.51 0.82 9.61
N PHE A 120 0.42 1.63 9.12
CA PHE A 120 1.67 1.93 9.86
C PHE A 120 1.43 2.75 11.11
N LEU A 121 0.46 3.68 11.10
CA LEU A 121 0.02 4.38 12.31
C LEU A 121 -0.50 3.40 13.38
N LYS A 122 -1.39 2.49 12.99
CA LYS A 122 -1.95 1.47 13.90
C LYS A 122 -0.92 0.48 14.42
N LEU A 123 0.14 0.23 13.66
CA LEU A 123 1.27 -0.60 14.08
C LEU A 123 2.27 0.13 14.99
N GLY A 124 1.98 1.37 15.40
CA GLY A 124 2.87 2.15 16.26
C GLY A 124 4.18 2.57 15.59
N ARG A 125 4.22 2.63 14.25
CA ARG A 125 5.44 2.99 13.51
C ARG A 125 5.60 4.48 13.27
N THR A 126 4.91 5.28 14.09
CA THR A 126 4.98 6.74 14.07
C THR A 126 5.09 7.28 15.48
N PHE A 127 5.71 8.42 15.63
CA PHE A 127 5.74 9.21 16.85
C PHE A 127 5.10 10.58 16.55
N GLY A 128 3.93 10.84 17.13
CA GLY A 128 3.10 11.96 16.69
C GLY A 128 2.80 11.90 15.20
N ASN A 129 3.13 12.95 14.46
CA ASN A 129 3.00 13.03 13.01
C ASN A 129 4.29 12.65 12.24
N ARG A 130 5.26 12.00 12.89
CA ARG A 130 6.58 11.69 12.35
C ARG A 130 6.78 10.19 12.20
N MET A 131 7.44 9.79 11.12
CA MET A 131 7.84 8.41 10.94
C MET A 131 9.06 8.11 11.82
N CYS A 132 9.00 7.07 12.65
CA CYS A 132 10.11 6.62 13.50
C CYS A 132 10.78 5.32 13.03
N TYR A 133 10.18 4.59 12.09
CA TYR A 133 10.77 3.40 11.50
C TYR A 133 11.36 3.69 10.11
N ILE A 134 12.26 4.69 10.04
CA ILE A 134 12.94 5.07 8.80
C ILE A 134 14.38 4.56 8.88
N GLN A 135 14.84 3.87 7.84
CA GLN A 135 16.24 3.59 7.66
C GLN A 135 16.95 4.83 7.11
N ALA A 136 18.05 5.23 7.75
CA ALA A 136 18.88 6.37 7.34
C ALA A 136 19.73 6.02 6.11
N SER A 137 19.10 5.67 4.99
CA SER A 137 19.76 5.22 3.77
C SER A 137 20.47 6.33 2.98
N ASN A 138 20.25 7.60 3.35
CA ASN A 138 20.91 8.75 2.78
C ASN A 138 20.99 9.91 3.78
N GLU A 139 21.83 10.92 3.51
CA GLU A 139 22.03 12.08 4.38
C GLU A 139 20.73 12.85 4.66
N LYS A 140 19.86 13.00 3.68
CA LYS A 140 18.56 13.68 3.86
C LYS A 140 17.70 12.98 4.92
N LEU A 141 17.62 11.65 4.86
CA LEU A 141 16.84 10.85 5.84
C LEU A 141 17.51 10.87 7.22
N LYS A 142 18.84 10.77 7.27
CA LYS A 142 19.61 10.90 8.53
C LYS A 142 19.35 12.24 9.21
N ASN A 143 19.46 13.33 8.46
CA ASN A 143 19.19 14.68 8.99
C ASN A 143 17.73 14.83 9.47
N ARG A 144 16.76 14.22 8.77
CA ARG A 144 15.38 14.21 9.22
C ARG A 144 15.20 13.46 10.54
N ILE A 145 15.86 12.32 10.72
CA ILE A 145 15.81 11.55 11.96
C ILE A 145 16.43 12.38 13.10
N VAL A 146 17.61 12.94 12.90
CA VAL A 146 18.30 13.80 13.89
C VAL A 146 17.41 14.97 14.31
N GLN A 147 16.77 15.64 13.34
CA GLN A 147 15.84 16.73 13.63
C GLN A 147 14.64 16.22 14.45
N THR A 148 14.07 15.07 14.07
CA THR A 148 12.97 14.46 14.82
C THR A 148 13.36 14.15 16.25
N LEU A 149 14.52 13.56 16.48
CA LEU A 149 15.04 13.26 17.83
C LEU A 149 15.27 14.54 18.63
N SER A 150 15.94 15.54 18.05
CA SER A 150 16.20 16.82 18.68
C SER A 150 14.92 17.48 19.20
N GLU A 151 13.90 17.56 18.34
CA GLU A 151 12.62 18.20 18.68
C GLU A 151 11.75 17.35 19.62
N SER A 152 11.81 16.03 19.52
CA SER A 152 10.98 15.13 20.34
C SER A 152 11.53 14.95 21.75
N CYS A 153 12.86 14.91 21.90
CA CYS A 153 13.53 14.71 23.17
C CYS A 153 13.98 16.03 23.81
N GLY A 154 13.83 17.18 23.14
CA GLY A 154 14.25 18.50 23.65
C GLY A 154 15.77 18.64 23.76
N ILE A 155 16.55 17.95 22.94
CA ILE A 155 18.02 17.92 22.97
C ILE A 155 18.62 18.64 21.75
N SER A 156 19.90 19.00 21.82
CA SER A 156 20.60 19.62 20.69
C SER A 156 20.70 18.62 19.51
N THR A 157 20.78 19.13 18.27
CA THR A 157 21.01 18.30 17.08
C THR A 157 22.30 17.47 17.16
N GLN A 158 23.32 18.00 17.84
CA GLN A 158 24.57 17.28 18.08
C GLN A 158 24.36 16.09 19.03
N SER A 159 23.61 16.31 20.13
CA SER A 159 23.24 15.24 21.07
C SER A 159 22.33 14.19 20.40
N ALA A 160 21.38 14.64 19.58
CA ALA A 160 20.50 13.76 18.83
C ALA A 160 21.25 12.91 17.80
N ALA A 161 22.24 13.47 17.12
CA ALA A 161 23.11 12.73 16.21
C ALA A 161 23.93 11.66 16.92
N LYS A 162 24.46 11.98 18.11
CA LYS A 162 25.18 11.02 18.96
C LYS A 162 24.23 9.92 19.44
N LEU A 163 23.07 10.26 19.97
CA LEU A 163 22.05 9.31 20.42
C LEU A 163 21.64 8.34 19.30
N LEU A 164 21.44 8.86 18.09
CA LEU A 164 21.14 8.02 16.92
C LEU A 164 22.28 7.04 16.60
N ALA A 165 23.52 7.50 16.68
CA ALA A 165 24.70 6.65 16.46
C ALA A 165 24.84 5.57 17.55
N ASP A 166 24.63 5.93 18.82
CA ASP A 166 24.66 5.00 19.95
C ASP A 166 23.52 3.94 19.88
N CYS A 167 22.47 4.19 19.08
CA CYS A 167 21.37 3.27 18.81
C CYS A 167 21.45 2.63 17.40
N ASP A 168 22.65 2.47 16.83
CA ASP A 168 22.90 1.84 15.52
C ASP A 168 22.08 2.44 14.37
N GLY A 169 21.68 3.69 14.47
CA GLY A 169 20.85 4.37 13.47
C GLY A 169 19.35 4.06 13.56
N GLU A 170 18.92 3.31 14.55
CA GLU A 170 17.53 2.93 14.80
C GLU A 170 16.76 4.08 15.48
N ALA A 171 16.05 4.86 14.67
CA ALA A 171 15.30 6.05 15.16
C ALA A 171 14.26 5.71 16.23
N ALA A 172 13.59 4.56 16.09
CA ALA A 172 12.59 4.13 17.08
C ALA A 172 13.22 3.82 18.44
N VAL A 173 14.39 3.18 18.45
CA VAL A 173 15.15 2.89 19.68
C VAL A 173 15.64 4.19 20.30
N ALA A 174 16.22 5.08 19.50
CA ALA A 174 16.69 6.39 19.96
C ALA A 174 15.59 7.25 20.57
N LEU A 175 14.36 7.22 20.03
CA LEU A 175 13.20 7.93 20.59
C LEU A 175 12.73 7.38 21.96
N THR A 176 13.02 6.12 22.25
CA THR A 176 12.67 5.52 23.55
C THR A 176 13.78 5.66 24.59
N ALA A 177 14.99 5.96 24.14
CA ALA A 177 16.18 6.14 24.99
C ALA A 177 16.42 7.60 25.41
N GLY A 178 15.82 8.56 24.71
CA GLY A 178 15.94 10.01 24.97
C GLY A 178 14.70 10.57 25.62
#